data_1741ce344af437d519f88d5980516077
#
_entry.id   1741ce344af437d519f88d5980516077
#
_cell.length_a   1.000
_cell.length_b   1.000
_cell.length_c   1.000
_cell.angle_alpha   90.00
_cell.angle_beta   90.00
_cell.angle_gamma   90.00
#
_symmetry.space_group_name_H-M   'P 1'
#
loop_
_entity.id
_entity.type
_entity.pdbx_description
1 polymer ?
#
loop_
_entity_poly.entity_id
_entity_poly.type
_entity_poly.pdbx_seq_one_letter_code
_entity_poly.pdbx_strand_id
1 'polypeptide(L)'
;MFNKLIMGCSLLLLFASCGQQQQAKSALKEFMDEELRRDVSYVDFSGVDSTRVISDSLVGALRVRGGRQLHYAQRQGRTLMHIRANYVLQGDTLSTTFYMNKDMQGIVAFKDNH
;
A
#
# COMPACT_ATOMS: atom_id res chain seq x y z
N MET A 1 22.12 9.51 31.24
CA MET A 1 20.73 9.12 31.48
C MET A 1 19.72 9.92 30.70
N PHE A 2 19.82 11.24 30.72
CA PHE A 2 18.91 12.11 29.95
C PHE A 2 18.98 11.91 28.42
N ASN A 3 20.16 11.74 27.89
CA ASN A 3 20.36 11.58 26.43
C ASN A 3 19.78 10.25 25.91
N LYS A 4 19.75 9.21 26.73
CA LYS A 4 19.16 7.93 26.33
C LYS A 4 17.63 7.98 26.27
N LEU A 5 17.00 8.77 27.14
CA LEU A 5 15.55 8.97 27.13
C LEU A 5 15.10 9.79 25.91
N ILE A 6 15.84 10.84 25.54
CA ILE A 6 15.58 11.66 24.37
C ILE A 6 15.79 10.86 23.09
N MET A 7 16.83 10.06 23.03
CA MET A 7 17.07 9.16 21.90
C MET A 7 16.01 8.08 21.80
N GLY A 8 15.48 7.58 22.92
CA GLY A 8 14.40 6.63 22.94
C GLY A 8 13.11 7.17 22.34
N CYS A 9 12.76 8.42 22.64
CA CYS A 9 11.57 9.07 22.06
C CYS A 9 11.72 9.32 20.56
N SER A 10 12.90 9.73 20.10
CA SER A 10 13.18 9.91 18.66
C SER A 10 13.13 8.59 17.90
N LEU A 11 13.62 7.52 18.49
CA LEU A 11 13.54 6.18 17.92
C LEU A 11 12.10 5.69 17.82
N LEU A 12 11.26 5.98 18.82
CA LEU A 12 9.84 5.62 18.79
C LEU A 12 9.09 6.32 17.65
N LEU A 13 9.39 7.59 17.39
CA LEU A 13 8.80 8.33 16.26
C LEU A 13 9.24 7.77 14.92
N LEU A 14 10.50 7.40 14.77
CA LEU A 14 11.02 6.74 13.57
C LEU A 14 10.38 5.36 13.37
N PHE A 15 10.17 4.60 14.44
CA PHE A 15 9.50 3.31 14.38
C PHE A 15 8.04 3.43 13.96
N ALA A 16 7.33 4.48 14.36
CA ALA A 16 5.94 4.69 13.97
C ALA A 16 5.84 4.92 12.46
N SER A 17 6.71 5.75 11.87
CA SER A 17 6.75 5.99 10.42
C SER A 17 7.16 4.73 9.64
N CYS A 18 8.18 4.02 10.11
CA CYS A 18 8.59 2.74 9.55
C CYS A 18 7.51 1.68 9.70
N GLY A 19 6.76 1.71 10.82
CA GLY A 19 5.66 0.80 11.07
C GLY A 19 4.53 0.94 10.07
N GLN A 20 4.14 2.17 9.71
CA GLN A 20 3.12 2.41 8.69
C GLN A 20 3.55 1.90 7.32
N GLN A 21 4.77 2.20 6.90
CA GLN A 21 5.30 1.71 5.63
C GLN A 21 5.41 0.19 5.62
N GLN A 22 5.87 -0.42 6.71
CA GLN A 22 5.96 -1.86 6.82
C GLN A 22 4.58 -2.53 6.76
N GLN A 23 3.59 -1.96 7.43
CA GLN A 23 2.22 -2.46 7.39
C GLN A 23 1.66 -2.39 5.96
N ALA A 24 1.86 -1.26 5.28
CA ALA A 24 1.42 -1.09 3.89
C ALA A 24 2.13 -2.06 2.95
N LYS A 25 3.44 -2.23 3.10
CA LYS A 25 4.22 -3.20 2.31
C LYS A 25 3.73 -4.62 2.52
N SER A 26 3.44 -5.01 3.75
CA SER A 26 2.92 -6.34 4.06
C SER A 26 1.60 -6.59 3.35
N ALA A 27 0.68 -5.63 3.41
CA ALA A 27 -0.62 -5.74 2.76
C ALA A 27 -0.50 -5.87 1.24
N LEU A 28 0.34 -5.02 0.62
CA LEU A 28 0.48 -5.05 -0.84
C LEU A 28 1.22 -6.31 -1.32
N LYS A 29 2.22 -6.78 -0.59
CA LYS A 29 2.95 -7.99 -0.96
C LYS A 29 2.06 -9.22 -0.88
N GLU A 30 1.26 -9.32 0.17
CA GLU A 30 0.28 -10.40 0.32
C GLU A 30 -0.72 -10.37 -0.83
N PHE A 31 -1.24 -9.19 -1.19
CA PHE A 31 -2.17 -9.03 -2.30
C PHE A 31 -1.52 -9.42 -3.64
N MET A 32 -0.28 -9.00 -3.88
CA MET A 32 0.47 -9.37 -5.09
C MET A 32 0.67 -10.88 -5.19
N ASP A 33 0.99 -11.54 -4.08
CA ASP A 33 1.26 -12.97 -4.05
C ASP A 33 -0.03 -13.79 -4.15
N GLU A 34 -1.03 -13.45 -3.36
CA GLU A 34 -2.24 -14.28 -3.20
C GLU A 34 -3.33 -13.96 -4.21
N GLU A 35 -3.55 -12.68 -4.52
CA GLU A 35 -4.63 -12.27 -5.43
C GLU A 35 -4.14 -12.12 -6.86
N LEU A 36 -3.11 -11.31 -7.08
CA LEU A 36 -2.58 -11.07 -8.42
C LEU A 36 -1.66 -12.18 -8.91
N ARG A 37 -1.09 -12.95 -8.00
CA ARG A 37 -0.17 -14.05 -8.28
C ARG A 37 0.98 -13.63 -9.20
N ARG A 38 1.52 -12.44 -8.92
CA ARG A 38 2.67 -11.89 -9.62
C ARG A 38 3.94 -12.18 -8.84
N ASP A 39 4.84 -12.93 -9.42
CA ASP A 39 6.17 -13.19 -8.86
C ASP A 39 7.11 -12.06 -9.29
N VAL A 40 7.28 -11.08 -8.41
CA VAL A 40 7.97 -9.83 -8.73
C VAL A 40 9.19 -9.63 -7.85
N SER A 41 10.17 -8.88 -8.38
CA SER A 41 11.30 -8.37 -7.62
C SER A 41 11.07 -6.89 -7.34
N TYR A 42 10.86 -6.54 -6.07
CA TYR A 42 10.60 -5.15 -5.68
C TYR A 42 11.86 -4.30 -5.80
N VAL A 43 11.73 -3.14 -6.42
CA VAL A 43 12.82 -2.17 -6.58
C VAL A 43 12.78 -1.16 -5.44
N ASP A 44 11.64 -0.47 -5.29
CA ASP A 44 11.45 0.50 -4.21
C ASP A 44 9.96 0.72 -3.95
N PHE A 45 9.69 1.49 -2.90
CA PHE A 45 8.34 1.86 -2.48
C PHE A 45 8.30 3.36 -2.20
N SER A 46 7.19 4.00 -2.56
CA SER A 46 6.94 5.37 -2.13
C SER A 46 6.67 5.44 -0.62
N GLY A 47 6.67 6.63 -0.05
CA GLY A 47 6.10 6.83 1.28
C GLY A 47 4.59 6.56 1.26
N VAL A 48 4.04 6.25 2.42
CA VAL A 48 2.58 6.12 2.60
C VAL A 48 1.99 7.52 2.72
N ASP A 49 0.92 7.77 1.97
CA ASP A 49 0.22 9.05 1.99
C ASP A 49 -1.29 8.80 2.05
N SER A 50 -2.06 9.84 2.33
CA SER A 50 -3.50 9.74 2.41
C SER A 50 -4.18 10.56 1.32
N THR A 51 -5.39 10.13 0.93
CA THR A 51 -6.21 10.84 -0.05
C THR A 51 -7.68 10.74 0.32
N ARG A 52 -8.43 11.79 0.02
CA ARG A 52 -9.89 11.84 0.23
C ARG A 52 -10.65 12.08 -1.08
N VAL A 53 -9.94 12.10 -2.21
CA VAL A 53 -10.53 12.44 -3.51
C VAL A 53 -10.94 11.20 -4.32
N ILE A 54 -10.71 10.00 -3.79
CA ILE A 54 -11.09 8.76 -4.45
C ILE A 54 -12.55 8.45 -4.12
N SER A 55 -13.43 8.57 -5.12
CA SER A 55 -14.84 8.29 -4.97
C SER A 55 -15.13 6.78 -4.99
N ASP A 56 -16.31 6.39 -4.52
CA ASP A 56 -16.77 5.00 -4.62
C ASP A 56 -16.87 4.54 -6.07
N SER A 57 -17.27 5.44 -6.97
CA SER A 57 -17.31 5.16 -8.40
C SER A 57 -15.92 4.82 -8.95
N LEU A 58 -14.90 5.57 -8.51
CA LEU A 58 -13.52 5.32 -8.94
C LEU A 58 -13.01 4.01 -8.36
N VAL A 59 -13.30 3.71 -7.10
CA VAL A 59 -12.95 2.40 -6.50
C VAL A 59 -13.58 1.28 -7.33
N GLY A 60 -14.85 1.39 -7.67
CA GLY A 60 -15.52 0.41 -8.52
C GLY A 60 -14.85 0.24 -9.88
N ALA A 61 -14.49 1.35 -10.53
CA ALA A 61 -13.81 1.31 -11.82
C ALA A 61 -12.43 0.65 -11.73
N LEU A 62 -11.68 0.96 -10.67
CA LEU A 62 -10.35 0.35 -10.44
C LEU A 62 -10.47 -1.15 -10.21
N ARG A 63 -11.48 -1.60 -9.48
CA ARG A 63 -11.73 -3.03 -9.24
C ARG A 63 -12.10 -3.76 -10.53
N VAL A 64 -12.87 -3.11 -11.40
CA VAL A 64 -13.19 -3.68 -12.72
C VAL A 64 -11.92 -3.86 -13.56
N ARG A 65 -11.05 -2.85 -13.58
CA ARG A 65 -9.79 -2.91 -14.31
C ARG A 65 -8.83 -3.95 -13.74
N GLY A 66 -8.76 -4.02 -12.42
CA GLY A 66 -7.84 -4.93 -11.73
C GLY A 66 -8.30 -6.37 -11.73
N GLY A 67 -9.61 -6.60 -11.73
CA GLY A 67 -10.22 -7.92 -11.69
C GLY A 67 -11.27 -7.99 -10.61
N ARG A 68 -12.53 -8.21 -11.01
CA ARG A 68 -13.68 -8.28 -10.08
C ARG A 68 -13.63 -9.50 -9.18
N GLN A 69 -12.96 -10.57 -9.64
CA GLN A 69 -12.88 -11.84 -8.92
C GLN A 69 -11.89 -11.80 -7.77
N LEU A 70 -11.09 -10.75 -7.65
CA LEU A 70 -10.10 -10.62 -6.59
C LEU A 70 -10.77 -10.28 -5.26
N HIS A 71 -10.13 -10.66 -4.16
CA HIS A 71 -10.62 -10.38 -2.81
C HIS A 71 -10.09 -9.02 -2.34
N TYR A 72 -10.93 -8.00 -2.47
CA TYR A 72 -10.59 -6.65 -2.01
C TYR A 72 -11.13 -6.42 -0.61
N ALA A 73 -10.41 -5.60 0.18
CA ALA A 73 -10.92 -5.11 1.45
C ALA A 73 -12.07 -4.13 1.19
N GLN A 74 -13.10 -4.17 2.03
CA GLN A 74 -14.21 -3.24 1.94
C GLN A 74 -13.76 -1.86 2.41
N ARG A 75 -14.11 -0.83 1.62
CA ARG A 75 -13.78 0.55 1.97
C ARG A 75 -14.48 0.97 3.27
N GLN A 76 -13.72 1.59 4.16
CA GLN A 76 -14.17 2.07 5.46
C GLN A 76 -13.94 3.58 5.57
N GLY A 77 -14.82 4.38 4.98
CA GLY A 77 -14.74 5.82 5.05
C GLY A 77 -14.12 6.47 3.82
N ARG A 78 -14.00 7.79 3.86
CA ARG A 78 -13.53 8.61 2.74
C ARG A 78 -12.04 8.61 2.55
N THR A 79 -11.29 8.50 3.63
CA THR A 79 -9.83 8.54 3.58
C THR A 79 -9.28 7.18 3.20
N LEU A 80 -8.49 7.16 2.15
CA LEU A 80 -7.70 5.99 1.77
C LEU A 80 -6.22 6.32 1.93
N MET A 81 -5.46 5.33 2.35
CA MET A 81 -4.00 5.39 2.33
C MET A 81 -3.52 4.81 1.02
N HIS A 82 -2.42 5.33 0.48
CA HIS A 82 -1.86 4.78 -0.74
C HIS A 82 -0.34 4.69 -0.68
N ILE A 83 0.17 3.70 -1.39
CA ILE A 83 1.61 3.46 -1.54
C ILE A 83 1.84 2.97 -2.98
N ARG A 84 2.92 3.40 -3.59
CA ARG A 84 3.32 2.94 -4.90
C ARG A 84 4.49 1.98 -4.77
N ALA A 85 4.41 0.84 -5.44
CA ALA A 85 5.51 -0.11 -5.54
C ALA A 85 6.06 -0.09 -6.96
N ASN A 86 7.38 0.00 -7.08
CA ASN A 86 8.10 -0.21 -8.33
C ASN A 86 8.75 -1.59 -8.26
N TYR A 87 8.59 -2.38 -9.29
CA TYR A 87 9.03 -3.76 -9.29
C TYR A 87 9.39 -4.23 -10.71
N VAL A 88 10.09 -5.34 -10.78
CA VAL A 88 10.41 -6.00 -12.04
C VAL A 88 9.58 -7.27 -12.15
N LEU A 89 8.87 -7.41 -13.26
CA LEU A 89 8.08 -8.58 -13.61
C LEU A 89 8.48 -9.04 -15.02
N GLN A 90 9.03 -10.23 -15.13
CA GLN A 90 9.44 -10.82 -16.41
C GLN A 90 10.34 -9.88 -17.22
N GLY A 91 11.29 -9.23 -16.56
CA GLY A 91 12.26 -8.34 -17.20
C GLY A 91 11.78 -6.89 -17.37
N ASP A 92 10.51 -6.60 -17.17
CA ASP A 92 9.95 -5.25 -17.30
C ASP A 92 9.86 -4.57 -15.94
N THR A 93 10.27 -3.29 -15.86
CA THR A 93 10.10 -2.48 -14.67
C THR A 93 8.73 -1.83 -14.72
N LEU A 94 7.91 -2.14 -13.74
CA LEU A 94 6.51 -1.72 -13.67
C LEU A 94 6.24 -0.99 -12.37
N SER A 95 5.10 -0.30 -12.30
CA SER A 95 4.67 0.45 -11.13
C SER A 95 3.19 0.24 -10.89
N THR A 96 2.81 0.08 -9.62
CA THR A 96 1.41 -0.08 -9.21
C THR A 96 1.18 0.73 -7.94
N THR A 97 0.05 1.46 -7.91
CA THR A 97 -0.41 2.18 -6.73
C THR A 97 -1.49 1.37 -6.04
N PHE A 98 -1.33 1.15 -4.74
CA PHE A 98 -2.27 0.40 -3.91
C PHE A 98 -3.00 1.34 -2.97
N TYR A 99 -4.32 1.17 -2.87
CA TYR A 99 -5.18 1.95 -1.98
C TYR A 99 -5.70 1.05 -0.87
N MET A 100 -5.63 1.54 0.36
CA MET A 100 -5.99 0.81 1.58
C MET A 100 -6.83 1.70 2.48
N ASN A 101 -7.56 1.10 3.41
CA ASN A 101 -8.17 1.82 4.52
C ASN A 101 -7.09 2.37 5.46
N LYS A 102 -7.48 3.18 6.43
CA LYS A 102 -6.54 3.78 7.39
C LYS A 102 -5.74 2.74 8.19
N ASP A 103 -6.33 1.58 8.45
CA ASP A 103 -5.67 0.50 9.19
C ASP A 103 -4.62 -0.24 8.36
N MET A 104 -4.62 -0.06 7.05
CA MET A 104 -3.67 -0.66 6.11
C MET A 104 -3.60 -2.20 6.23
N GLN A 105 -4.73 -2.84 6.48
CA GLN A 105 -4.79 -4.30 6.65
C GLN A 105 -5.21 -5.06 5.40
N GLY A 106 -5.57 -4.37 4.34
CA GLY A 106 -5.96 -5.00 3.08
C GLY A 106 -6.02 -3.99 1.96
N ILE A 107 -6.09 -4.48 0.75
CA ILE A 107 -6.12 -3.63 -0.44
C ILE A 107 -7.57 -3.40 -0.86
N VAL A 108 -7.99 -2.14 -0.87
CA VAL A 108 -9.32 -1.72 -1.32
C VAL A 108 -9.39 -1.68 -2.84
N ALA A 109 -8.36 -1.19 -3.48
CA ALA A 109 -8.24 -1.11 -4.93
C ALA A 109 -6.78 -0.90 -5.31
N PHE A 110 -6.45 -1.11 -6.56
CA PHE A 110 -5.12 -0.80 -7.06
C PHE A 110 -5.19 -0.27 -8.48
N LYS A 111 -4.12 0.40 -8.90
CA LYS A 111 -3.99 0.96 -10.23
C LYS A 111 -2.61 0.64 -10.77
N ASP A 112 -2.55 -0.10 -11.86
CA ASP A 112 -1.31 -0.26 -12.62
C ASP A 112 -1.01 1.06 -13.34
N ASN A 113 0.23 1.53 -13.21
CA ASN A 113 0.67 2.81 -13.78
C ASN A 113 1.42 2.63 -15.10
N HIS A 114 1.19 1.51 -15.74
CA HIS A 114 1.88 1.13 -16.98
C HIS A 114 0.93 0.58 -18.05
#